data_0c6853fe8f86e324d7b6b37cac3d21e8
#
_entry.id   0c6853fe8f86e324d7b6b37cac3d21e8
#
_cell.length_a   1.000
_cell.length_b   1.000
_cell.length_c   1.000
_cell.angle_alpha   90.00
_cell.angle_beta   90.00
_cell.angle_gamma   90.00
#
_symmetry.space_group_name_H-M   'P 1'
#
loop_
_entity.id
_entity.type
_entity.pdbx_description
1 polymer ?
#
loop_
_entity_poly.entity_id
_entity_poly.type
_entity_poly.pdbx_seq_one_letter_code
_entity_poly.pdbx_strand_id
1 'polypeptide(L)'
;MSLKPIRIAQISDLHIKPRGSLAYGRVDTGKALERCVAALNEFQPAPDFVVISGDLADTPTIEEYQYLKRLLAPLNLPFAGVPGNHDSRELMRAAFPDASYAAASGPLDQKIEVGGLDLLLLDSSVSGRPHGTLEASTLGWLEAALASSSDRPALLFLHHPPFRAGIWHMDRQNLLNASELEPIVRRHSRVQLIATGHIHRATLTMFAGVPTTICPADRKSVV
;
A
#
# COMPACT_ATOMS: atom_id res chain seq x y z
N MET A 1 -12.68 16.78 -25.57
CA MET A 1 -12.19 17.32 -24.27
C MET A 1 -10.95 16.54 -23.88
N SER A 2 -9.82 17.21 -23.67
CA SER A 2 -8.61 16.53 -23.15
C SER A 2 -8.90 16.13 -21.70
N LEU A 3 -8.84 14.85 -21.39
CA LEU A 3 -8.96 14.36 -20.01
C LEU A 3 -7.77 14.90 -19.22
N LYS A 4 -8.03 15.54 -18.07
CA LYS A 4 -6.97 15.95 -17.15
C LYS A 4 -6.25 14.67 -16.67
N PRO A 5 -4.91 14.57 -16.76
CA PRO A 5 -4.20 13.43 -16.23
C PRO A 5 -4.38 13.30 -14.71
N ILE A 6 -4.70 12.10 -14.23
CA ILE A 6 -4.81 11.77 -12.81
C ILE A 6 -3.43 11.38 -12.30
N ARG A 7 -3.02 11.90 -11.15
CA ARG A 7 -1.73 11.64 -10.51
C ARG A 7 -1.93 10.95 -9.18
N ILE A 8 -1.41 9.75 -9.06
CA ILE A 8 -1.41 8.99 -7.81
C ILE A 8 0.02 8.95 -7.30
N ALA A 9 0.25 9.46 -6.10
CA ALA A 9 1.51 9.29 -5.40
C ALA A 9 1.46 8.01 -4.56
N GLN A 10 2.51 7.21 -4.60
CA GLN A 10 2.69 6.05 -3.72
C GLN A 10 3.84 6.31 -2.76
N ILE A 11 3.61 6.08 -1.48
CA ILE A 11 4.64 5.96 -0.45
C ILE A 11 4.48 4.60 0.24
N SER A 12 5.55 4.06 0.82
CA SER A 12 5.53 2.72 1.39
C SER A 12 6.57 2.56 2.49
N ASP A 13 6.36 1.56 3.33
CA ASP A 13 7.37 1.10 4.30
C ASP A 13 7.86 2.24 5.21
N LEU A 14 6.91 2.95 5.81
CA LEU A 14 7.16 4.12 6.67
C LEU A 14 7.83 3.73 7.98
N HIS A 15 7.49 2.54 8.52
CA HIS A 15 8.02 1.98 9.76
C HIS A 15 8.12 3.01 10.89
N ILE A 16 7.02 3.71 11.15
CA ILE A 16 6.98 4.73 12.17
C ILE A 16 7.20 4.10 13.54
N LYS A 17 8.20 4.60 14.25
CA LYS A 17 8.51 4.26 15.63
C LYS A 17 7.95 5.32 16.60
N PRO A 18 7.87 5.02 17.90
CA PRO A 18 7.54 6.01 18.90
C PRO A 18 8.43 7.26 18.77
N ARG A 19 7.87 8.43 19.04
CA ARG A 19 8.58 9.70 18.91
C ARG A 19 9.91 9.68 19.66
N GLY A 20 11.00 10.05 18.96
CA GLY A 20 12.36 10.06 19.50
C GLY A 20 13.10 8.72 19.42
N SER A 21 12.43 7.66 18.98
CA SER A 21 13.07 6.37 18.72
C SER A 21 13.61 6.31 17.29
N LEU A 22 14.74 5.61 17.10
CA LEU A 22 15.37 5.45 15.79
C LEU A 22 15.20 4.00 15.29
N ALA A 23 14.85 3.84 14.03
CA ALA A 23 14.94 2.55 13.37
C ALA A 23 16.42 2.15 13.24
N TYR A 24 16.74 0.91 13.63
CA TYR A 24 18.13 0.39 13.65
C TYR A 24 19.13 1.31 14.39
N GLY A 25 18.67 2.11 15.36
CA GLY A 25 19.51 3.05 16.09
C GLY A 25 20.09 4.21 15.25
N ARG A 26 19.62 4.40 14.01
CA ARG A 26 20.21 5.35 13.05
C ARG A 26 19.21 6.21 12.29
N VAL A 27 18.02 5.70 12.00
CA VAL A 27 17.05 6.36 11.12
C VAL A 27 15.87 6.90 11.90
N ASP A 28 15.67 8.22 11.86
CA ASP A 28 14.47 8.89 12.36
C ASP A 28 13.38 8.82 11.28
N THR A 29 12.54 7.78 11.36
CA THR A 29 11.45 7.56 10.40
C THR A 29 10.37 8.63 10.49
N GLY A 30 10.16 9.21 11.68
CA GLY A 30 9.25 10.34 11.85
C GLY A 30 9.68 11.56 11.04
N LYS A 31 10.96 11.96 11.18
CA LYS A 31 11.51 13.06 10.35
C LYS A 31 11.53 12.76 8.86
N ALA A 32 11.70 11.48 8.49
CA ALA A 32 11.62 11.09 7.07
C ALA A 32 10.21 11.33 6.55
N LEU A 33 9.18 10.92 7.27
CA LEU A 33 7.79 11.15 6.88
C LEU A 33 7.42 12.64 6.89
N GLU A 34 7.89 13.45 7.86
CA GLU A 34 7.69 14.90 7.85
C GLU A 34 8.20 15.54 6.55
N ARG A 35 9.40 15.17 6.10
CA ARG A 35 9.96 15.65 4.82
C ARG A 35 9.16 15.15 3.61
N CYS A 36 8.72 13.89 3.64
CA CYS A 36 7.90 13.31 2.59
C CYS A 36 6.57 14.05 2.45
N VAL A 37 5.88 14.33 3.56
CA VAL A 37 4.63 15.11 3.59
C VAL A 37 4.84 16.52 3.05
N ALA A 38 5.91 17.20 3.46
CA ALA A 38 6.25 18.53 2.93
C ALA A 38 6.48 18.48 1.41
N ALA A 39 7.25 17.51 0.92
CA ALA A 39 7.53 17.34 -0.50
C ALA A 39 6.26 17.02 -1.32
N LEU A 40 5.35 16.19 -0.78
CA LEU A 40 4.07 15.89 -1.42
C LEU A 40 3.17 17.12 -1.51
N ASN A 41 3.14 17.96 -0.47
CA ASN A 41 2.36 19.20 -0.48
C ASN A 41 2.90 20.26 -1.46
N GLU A 42 4.22 20.25 -1.71
CA GLU A 42 4.90 21.18 -2.62
C GLU A 42 4.99 20.67 -4.06
N PHE A 43 4.68 19.38 -4.28
CA PHE A 43 4.84 18.74 -5.59
C PHE A 43 3.93 19.37 -6.65
N GLN A 44 4.52 19.73 -7.81
CA GLN A 44 3.79 20.39 -8.90
C GLN A 44 3.94 19.62 -10.22
N PRO A 45 2.84 19.34 -10.90
CA PRO A 45 1.45 19.53 -10.47
C PRO A 45 1.06 18.54 -9.36
N ALA A 46 0.27 19.01 -8.40
CA ALA A 46 -0.09 18.24 -7.21
C ALA A 46 -0.68 16.85 -7.55
N PRO A 47 -0.35 15.81 -6.76
CA PRO A 47 -1.06 14.54 -6.84
C PRO A 47 -2.55 14.72 -6.50
N ASP A 48 -3.40 13.92 -7.13
CA ASP A 48 -4.83 13.90 -6.83
C ASP A 48 -5.15 12.97 -5.63
N PHE A 49 -4.25 12.01 -5.33
CA PHE A 49 -4.38 11.07 -4.21
C PHE A 49 -3.03 10.47 -3.80
N VAL A 50 -2.89 10.09 -2.53
CA VAL A 50 -1.72 9.39 -1.98
C VAL A 50 -2.12 7.99 -1.51
N VAL A 51 -1.37 6.95 -1.91
CA VAL A 51 -1.53 5.59 -1.41
C VAL A 51 -0.33 5.19 -0.57
N ILE A 52 -0.58 4.65 0.63
CA ILE A 52 0.43 4.09 1.53
C ILE A 52 0.37 2.58 1.43
N SER A 53 1.36 1.95 0.79
CA SER A 53 1.32 0.53 0.45
C SER A 53 1.94 -0.39 1.52
N GLY A 54 1.63 -0.13 2.78
CA GLY A 54 1.93 -1.02 3.92
C GLY A 54 3.14 -0.61 4.74
N ASP A 55 3.34 -1.34 5.83
CA ASP A 55 4.35 -1.11 6.86
C ASP A 55 4.33 0.33 7.38
N LEU A 56 3.14 0.75 7.85
CA LEU A 56 2.90 2.08 8.39
C LEU A 56 3.60 2.27 9.74
N ALA A 57 3.42 1.30 10.65
CA ALA A 57 4.11 1.22 11.94
C ALA A 57 5.29 0.26 11.86
N ASP A 58 6.26 0.32 12.79
CA ASP A 58 7.39 -0.61 12.85
C ASP A 58 7.10 -1.79 13.78
N THR A 59 6.55 -1.51 14.96
CA THR A 59 6.06 -2.50 15.93
C THR A 59 4.66 -2.08 16.32
N PRO A 60 3.60 -2.74 15.83
CA PRO A 60 2.26 -2.15 15.80
C PRO A 60 1.75 -1.85 17.23
N THR A 61 1.90 -0.61 17.67
CA THR A 61 1.42 -0.09 18.94
C THR A 61 0.48 1.09 18.73
N ILE A 62 -0.41 1.34 19.70
CA ILE A 62 -1.30 2.49 19.67
C ILE A 62 -0.49 3.80 19.57
N GLU A 63 0.65 3.87 20.25
CA GLU A 63 1.52 5.05 20.26
C GLU A 63 2.08 5.36 18.88
N GLU A 64 2.55 4.32 18.14
CA GLU A 64 3.08 4.47 16.78
C GLU A 64 2.00 4.96 15.81
N TYR A 65 0.79 4.39 15.85
CA TYR A 65 -0.33 4.85 15.01
C TYR A 65 -0.80 6.26 15.37
N GLN A 66 -0.81 6.63 16.66
CA GLN A 66 -1.12 8.01 17.06
C GLN A 66 -0.05 8.99 16.59
N TYR A 67 1.21 8.59 16.62
CA TYR A 67 2.31 9.41 16.10
C TYR A 67 2.22 9.52 14.58
N LEU A 68 2.00 8.43 13.87
CA LEU A 68 1.75 8.42 12.43
C LEU A 68 0.63 9.39 12.04
N LYS A 69 -0.51 9.37 12.73
CA LYS A 69 -1.61 10.32 12.47
C LYS A 69 -1.18 11.77 12.60
N ARG A 70 -0.39 12.10 13.64
CA ARG A 70 0.14 13.47 13.81
C ARG A 70 1.07 13.87 12.66
N LEU A 71 1.90 12.94 12.18
CA LEU A 71 2.82 13.19 11.06
C LEU A 71 2.08 13.36 9.73
N LEU A 72 0.97 12.66 9.53
CA LEU A 72 0.13 12.78 8.34
C LEU A 72 -0.86 13.95 8.40
N ALA A 73 -1.14 14.51 9.58
CA ALA A 73 -2.11 15.60 9.73
C ALA A 73 -1.81 16.84 8.85
N PRO A 74 -0.53 17.23 8.58
CA PRO A 74 -0.22 18.34 7.68
C PRO A 74 -0.36 18.01 6.19
N LEU A 75 -0.61 16.75 5.81
CA LEU A 75 -0.79 16.37 4.41
C LEU A 75 -2.09 16.98 3.86
N ASN A 76 -1.97 17.82 2.83
CA ASN A 76 -3.10 18.52 2.19
C ASN A 76 -3.81 17.68 1.11
N LEU A 77 -3.39 16.42 0.93
CA LEU A 77 -3.90 15.51 -0.10
C LEU A 77 -4.72 14.41 0.56
N PRO A 78 -5.79 13.92 -0.09
CA PRO A 78 -6.48 12.75 0.37
C PRO A 78 -5.55 11.53 0.29
N PHE A 79 -5.66 10.62 1.25
CA PHE A 79 -4.85 9.42 1.27
C PHE A 79 -5.61 8.21 1.80
N ALA A 80 -5.12 7.03 1.46
CA ALA A 80 -5.50 5.77 2.08
C ALA A 80 -4.31 4.81 2.14
N GLY A 81 -4.40 3.77 2.96
CA GLY A 81 -3.34 2.80 3.10
C GLY A 81 -3.85 1.38 3.30
N VAL A 82 -3.00 0.42 2.98
CA VAL A 82 -3.16 -1.00 3.32
C VAL A 82 -2.16 -1.39 4.40
N PRO A 83 -2.44 -2.40 5.22
CA PRO A 83 -1.44 -2.90 6.16
C PRO A 83 -0.33 -3.67 5.44
N GLY A 84 0.89 -3.59 6.00
CA GLY A 84 1.98 -4.50 5.72
C GLY A 84 2.13 -5.56 6.82
N ASN A 85 3.24 -6.31 6.78
CA ASN A 85 3.50 -7.35 7.77
C ASN A 85 3.92 -6.81 9.16
N HIS A 86 4.31 -5.55 9.23
CA HIS A 86 4.58 -4.84 10.48
C HIS A 86 3.33 -4.19 11.09
N ASP A 87 2.18 -4.23 10.43
CA ASP A 87 0.96 -3.56 10.89
C ASP A 87 0.01 -4.50 11.65
N SER A 88 -0.89 -3.92 12.43
CA SER A 88 -2.04 -4.58 13.04
C SER A 88 -3.33 -4.08 12.39
N ARG A 89 -4.14 -4.99 11.84
CA ARG A 89 -5.47 -4.67 11.29
C ARG A 89 -6.35 -3.94 12.30
N GLU A 90 -6.35 -4.41 13.55
CA GLU A 90 -7.18 -3.83 14.62
C GLU A 90 -6.77 -2.41 14.96
N LEU A 91 -5.46 -2.19 15.17
CA LEU A 91 -4.94 -0.87 15.51
C LEU A 91 -5.03 0.11 14.34
N MET A 92 -4.81 -0.37 13.12
CA MET A 92 -4.96 0.45 11.92
C MET A 92 -6.42 0.87 11.72
N ARG A 93 -7.38 -0.05 11.88
CA ARG A 93 -8.82 0.24 11.83
C ARG A 93 -9.22 1.25 12.90
N ALA A 94 -8.71 1.09 14.13
CA ALA A 94 -8.97 2.03 15.22
C ALA A 94 -8.33 3.41 14.98
N ALA A 95 -7.15 3.44 14.35
CA ALA A 95 -6.46 4.69 14.03
C ALA A 95 -7.17 5.47 12.90
N PHE A 96 -7.74 4.77 11.92
CA PHE A 96 -8.39 5.34 10.74
C PHE A 96 -9.86 4.88 10.62
N PRO A 97 -10.73 5.28 11.58
CA PRO A 97 -12.12 4.81 11.63
C PRO A 97 -12.98 5.30 10.46
N ASP A 98 -12.57 6.41 9.83
CA ASP A 98 -13.28 7.02 8.69
C ASP A 98 -12.87 6.39 7.33
N ALA A 99 -11.94 5.43 7.32
CA ALA A 99 -11.54 4.75 6.10
C ALA A 99 -12.66 3.82 5.60
N SER A 100 -12.88 3.81 4.29
CA SER A 100 -13.94 3.03 3.63
C SER A 100 -13.54 1.57 3.44
N TYR A 101 -13.31 0.84 4.55
CA TYR A 101 -13.00 -0.58 4.48
C TYR A 101 -14.19 -1.40 3.93
N ALA A 102 -13.90 -2.37 3.10
CA ALA A 102 -14.91 -3.23 2.46
C ALA A 102 -15.73 -4.06 3.46
N ALA A 103 -15.15 -4.37 4.63
CA ALA A 103 -15.79 -5.13 5.69
C ALA A 103 -15.53 -4.51 7.08
N ALA A 104 -16.46 -4.69 7.99
CA ALA A 104 -16.34 -4.20 9.38
C ALA A 104 -15.28 -4.95 10.19
N SER A 105 -14.90 -6.15 9.77
CA SER A 105 -13.87 -6.99 10.41
C SER A 105 -13.09 -7.76 9.35
N GLY A 106 -11.96 -8.36 9.73
CA GLY A 106 -11.09 -9.09 8.79
C GLY A 106 -10.22 -8.14 7.96
N PRO A 107 -9.95 -8.48 6.69
CA PRO A 107 -9.07 -7.70 5.82
C PRO A 107 -9.48 -6.23 5.67
N LEU A 108 -8.47 -5.36 5.50
CA LEU A 108 -8.64 -3.92 5.34
C LEU A 108 -8.71 -3.51 3.86
N ASP A 109 -9.42 -4.30 3.05
CA ASP A 109 -9.59 -3.99 1.63
C ASP A 109 -10.41 -2.72 1.44
N GLN A 110 -10.06 -1.91 0.42
CA GLN A 110 -10.72 -0.65 0.12
C GLN A 110 -10.85 -0.43 -1.38
N LYS A 111 -11.97 0.16 -1.81
CA LYS A 111 -12.15 0.72 -3.15
C LYS A 111 -12.32 2.22 -3.06
N ILE A 112 -11.48 2.96 -3.78
CA ILE A 112 -11.49 4.42 -3.81
C ILE A 112 -11.56 4.87 -5.27
N GLU A 113 -12.48 5.77 -5.57
CA GLU A 113 -12.61 6.35 -6.90
C GLU A 113 -11.94 7.72 -6.94
N VAL A 114 -11.02 7.90 -7.88
CA VAL A 114 -10.30 9.16 -8.09
C VAL A 114 -10.37 9.54 -9.57
N GLY A 115 -11.16 10.56 -9.92
CA GLY A 115 -11.21 11.11 -11.28
C GLY A 115 -11.58 10.09 -12.38
N GLY A 116 -12.35 9.06 -12.07
CA GLY A 116 -12.70 7.99 -13.00
C GLY A 116 -11.72 6.82 -13.04
N LEU A 117 -10.77 6.77 -12.10
CA LEU A 117 -9.84 5.65 -11.85
C LEU A 117 -10.28 4.93 -10.58
N ASP A 118 -10.31 3.61 -10.59
CA ASP A 118 -10.52 2.79 -9.40
C ASP A 118 -9.17 2.44 -8.76
N LEU A 119 -8.96 2.82 -7.50
CA LEU A 119 -7.86 2.35 -6.67
C LEU A 119 -8.40 1.20 -5.81
N LEU A 120 -7.89 -0.01 -6.01
CA LEU A 120 -8.25 -1.20 -5.26
C LEU A 120 -7.08 -1.56 -4.34
N LEU A 121 -7.27 -1.32 -3.06
CA LEU A 121 -6.29 -1.54 -2.02
C LEU A 121 -6.58 -2.89 -1.36
N LEU A 122 -5.64 -3.84 -1.45
CA LEU A 122 -5.79 -5.22 -1.01
C LEU A 122 -4.94 -5.49 0.23
N ASP A 123 -5.57 -5.97 1.27
CA ASP A 123 -4.86 -6.40 2.48
C ASP A 123 -4.25 -7.78 2.28
N SER A 124 -2.94 -7.82 2.11
CA SER A 124 -2.16 -9.05 1.99
C SER A 124 -1.48 -9.47 3.29
N SER A 125 -1.74 -8.77 4.40
CA SER A 125 -1.08 -9.06 5.68
C SER A 125 -1.57 -10.36 6.31
N VAL A 126 -0.65 -11.07 6.98
CA VAL A 126 -0.95 -12.24 7.81
C VAL A 126 -0.41 -11.98 9.20
N SER A 127 -1.30 -11.98 10.19
CA SER A 127 -0.91 -11.63 11.57
C SER A 127 0.30 -12.44 12.06
N GLY A 128 1.35 -11.75 12.50
CA GLY A 128 2.57 -12.35 13.03
C GLY A 128 3.44 -13.10 12.00
N ARG A 129 3.21 -12.87 10.71
CA ARG A 129 4.00 -13.49 9.64
C ARG A 129 4.62 -12.43 8.72
N PRO A 130 5.85 -12.62 8.24
CA PRO A 130 6.49 -11.68 7.34
C PRO A 130 6.05 -11.82 5.88
N HIS A 131 5.36 -12.90 5.51
CA HIS A 131 4.84 -13.16 4.18
C HIS A 131 3.39 -12.70 4.05
N GLY A 132 2.97 -12.45 2.83
CA GLY A 132 1.60 -12.10 2.49
C GLY A 132 0.78 -13.28 1.97
N THR A 133 -0.54 -13.17 2.17
CA THR A 133 -1.55 -14.03 1.55
C THR A 133 -2.82 -13.21 1.37
N LEU A 134 -3.44 -13.25 0.21
CA LEU A 134 -4.79 -12.72 0.02
C LEU A 134 -5.79 -13.76 0.51
N GLU A 135 -6.63 -13.37 1.46
CA GLU A 135 -7.71 -14.24 1.95
C GLU A 135 -8.74 -14.51 0.84
N ALA A 136 -9.46 -15.60 0.92
CA ALA A 136 -10.53 -15.91 -0.05
C ALA A 136 -11.60 -14.81 -0.11
N SER A 137 -11.87 -14.14 1.01
CA SER A 137 -12.76 -12.97 1.10
C SER A 137 -12.23 -11.79 0.29
N THR A 138 -10.92 -11.49 0.36
CA THR A 138 -10.25 -10.44 -0.42
C THR A 138 -10.27 -10.76 -1.92
N LEU A 139 -9.96 -12.01 -2.31
CA LEU A 139 -10.00 -12.43 -3.72
C LEU A 139 -11.43 -12.34 -4.29
N GLY A 140 -12.42 -12.80 -3.55
CA GLY A 140 -13.83 -12.69 -3.95
C GLY A 140 -14.30 -11.23 -4.04
N TRP A 141 -13.89 -10.40 -3.08
CA TRP A 141 -14.18 -8.97 -3.12
C TRP A 141 -13.52 -8.27 -4.32
N LEU A 142 -12.24 -8.60 -4.62
CA LEU A 142 -11.53 -8.07 -5.78
C LEU A 142 -12.24 -8.41 -7.09
N GLU A 143 -12.63 -9.68 -7.26
CA GLU A 143 -13.38 -10.15 -8.44
C GLU A 143 -14.68 -9.35 -8.62
N ALA A 144 -15.46 -9.19 -7.55
CA ALA A 144 -16.71 -8.42 -7.56
C ALA A 144 -16.47 -6.93 -7.84
N ALA A 145 -15.43 -6.33 -7.23
CA ALA A 145 -15.08 -4.93 -7.44
C ALA A 145 -14.64 -4.68 -8.88
N LEU A 146 -13.88 -5.60 -9.47
CA LEU A 146 -13.47 -5.50 -10.88
C LEU A 146 -14.65 -5.72 -11.85
N ALA A 147 -15.58 -6.60 -11.54
CA ALA A 147 -16.76 -6.84 -12.36
C ALA A 147 -17.79 -5.71 -12.31
N SER A 148 -17.88 -4.98 -11.18
CA SER A 148 -18.92 -3.97 -10.94
C SER A 148 -18.74 -2.65 -11.72
N SER A 149 -17.58 -2.40 -12.32
CA SER A 149 -17.24 -1.12 -12.96
C SER A 149 -16.59 -1.38 -14.31
N SER A 150 -17.39 -1.63 -15.33
CA SER A 150 -16.96 -2.22 -16.60
C SER A 150 -15.88 -1.43 -17.35
N ASP A 151 -15.85 -0.09 -17.27
CA ASP A 151 -15.04 0.72 -18.19
C ASP A 151 -13.94 1.56 -17.51
N ARG A 152 -13.92 1.62 -16.17
CA ARG A 152 -12.90 2.42 -15.47
C ARG A 152 -11.60 1.64 -15.32
N PRO A 153 -10.45 2.22 -15.67
CA PRO A 153 -9.17 1.60 -15.37
C PRO A 153 -9.01 1.40 -13.85
N ALA A 154 -8.31 0.35 -13.45
CA ALA A 154 -8.08 0.02 -12.07
C ALA A 154 -6.57 -0.10 -11.77
N LEU A 155 -6.14 0.41 -10.64
CA LEU A 155 -4.82 0.19 -10.08
C LEU A 155 -4.96 -0.65 -8.81
N LEU A 156 -4.19 -1.73 -8.69
CA LEU A 156 -4.14 -2.57 -7.51
C LEU A 156 -2.97 -2.14 -6.62
N PHE A 157 -3.24 -2.02 -5.33
CA PHE A 157 -2.22 -1.74 -4.32
C PHE A 157 -2.26 -2.84 -3.27
N LEU A 158 -1.12 -3.45 -2.98
CA LEU A 158 -0.95 -4.40 -1.89
C LEU A 158 0.47 -4.28 -1.35
N HIS A 159 0.72 -4.77 -0.14
CA HIS A 159 2.07 -4.66 0.42
C HIS A 159 3.04 -5.66 -0.19
N HIS A 160 2.68 -6.95 -0.20
CA HIS A 160 3.58 -8.02 -0.63
C HIS A 160 3.59 -8.21 -2.15
N PRO A 161 4.78 -8.17 -2.81
CA PRO A 161 4.88 -8.39 -4.27
C PRO A 161 4.39 -9.78 -4.69
N PRO A 162 3.64 -9.90 -5.80
CA PRO A 162 3.19 -11.20 -6.32
C PRO A 162 4.24 -11.88 -7.21
N PHE A 163 5.49 -11.42 -7.20
CA PHE A 163 6.58 -11.92 -8.03
C PHE A 163 7.90 -12.00 -7.25
N ARG A 164 8.87 -12.71 -7.78
CA ARG A 164 10.21 -12.82 -7.20
C ARG A 164 11.09 -11.66 -7.64
N ALA A 165 11.65 -10.94 -6.67
CA ALA A 165 12.53 -9.79 -6.91
C ALA A 165 14.02 -10.18 -7.07
N GLY A 166 14.35 -11.46 -6.91
CA GLY A 166 15.73 -11.95 -6.97
C GLY A 166 16.51 -11.78 -5.67
N ILE A 167 15.85 -11.39 -4.58
CA ILE A 167 16.44 -11.29 -3.24
C ILE A 167 15.95 -12.49 -2.43
N TRP A 168 16.76 -13.52 -2.36
CA TRP A 168 16.38 -14.85 -1.88
C TRP A 168 15.57 -14.87 -0.57
N HIS A 169 16.00 -14.13 0.45
CA HIS A 169 15.31 -14.13 1.74
C HIS A 169 13.96 -13.35 1.68
N MET A 170 13.87 -12.29 0.87
CA MET A 170 12.64 -11.53 0.65
C MET A 170 11.65 -12.31 -0.22
N ASP A 171 12.13 -12.99 -1.25
CA ASP A 171 11.29 -13.80 -2.15
C ASP A 171 10.51 -14.91 -1.44
N ARG A 172 10.94 -15.31 -0.24
CA ARG A 172 10.23 -16.27 0.63
C ARG A 172 9.16 -15.61 1.50
N GLN A 173 9.13 -14.28 1.53
CA GLN A 173 8.23 -13.46 2.33
C GLN A 173 7.27 -12.62 1.47
N ASN A 174 7.26 -12.84 0.17
CA ASN A 174 6.34 -12.19 -0.78
C ASN A 174 4.91 -12.72 -0.64
N LEU A 175 4.04 -12.41 -1.60
CA LEU A 175 2.68 -12.94 -1.68
C LEU A 175 2.73 -14.44 -2.01
N LEU A 176 2.41 -15.32 -1.05
CA LEU A 176 2.56 -16.77 -1.21
C LEU A 176 1.53 -17.38 -2.16
N ASN A 177 0.33 -16.81 -2.24
CA ASN A 177 -0.74 -17.26 -3.12
C ASN A 177 -0.95 -16.38 -4.36
N ALA A 178 0.14 -15.85 -4.91
CA ALA A 178 0.12 -15.06 -6.15
C ALA A 178 -0.55 -15.81 -7.32
N SER A 179 -0.48 -17.15 -7.33
CA SER A 179 -1.15 -18.02 -8.31
C SER A 179 -2.68 -17.95 -8.26
N GLU A 180 -3.27 -17.51 -7.15
CA GLU A 180 -4.72 -17.28 -7.03
C GLU A 180 -5.11 -15.87 -7.53
N LEU A 181 -4.23 -14.88 -7.36
CA LEU A 181 -4.41 -13.52 -7.89
C LEU A 181 -4.27 -13.47 -9.42
N GLU A 182 -3.32 -14.24 -9.98
CA GLU A 182 -2.98 -14.20 -11.41
C GLU A 182 -4.20 -14.39 -12.34
N PRO A 183 -5.07 -15.41 -12.18
CA PRO A 183 -6.22 -15.60 -13.05
C PRO A 183 -7.25 -14.46 -12.94
N ILE A 184 -7.39 -13.82 -11.77
CA ILE A 184 -8.28 -12.66 -11.60
C ILE A 184 -7.75 -11.49 -12.45
N VAL A 185 -6.46 -11.16 -12.29
CA VAL A 185 -5.83 -10.07 -13.05
C VAL A 185 -5.92 -10.32 -14.56
N ARG A 186 -5.68 -11.54 -15.02
CA ARG A 186 -5.76 -11.89 -16.45
C ARG A 186 -7.15 -11.76 -17.05
N ARG A 187 -8.21 -12.00 -16.27
CA ARG A 187 -9.60 -11.87 -16.75
C ARG A 187 -10.06 -10.41 -16.89
N HIS A 188 -9.43 -9.49 -16.16
CA HIS A 188 -9.88 -8.11 -16.08
C HIS A 188 -8.86 -7.14 -16.72
N SER A 189 -8.98 -6.92 -18.03
CA SER A 189 -8.09 -6.04 -18.81
C SER A 189 -8.06 -4.58 -18.34
N ARG A 190 -9.01 -4.18 -17.49
CA ARG A 190 -9.04 -2.86 -16.86
C ARG A 190 -7.98 -2.65 -15.77
N VAL A 191 -7.34 -3.71 -15.26
CA VAL A 191 -6.19 -3.60 -14.37
C VAL A 191 -4.98 -3.11 -15.15
N GLN A 192 -4.50 -1.89 -14.82
CA GLN A 192 -3.43 -1.22 -15.58
C GLN A 192 -2.09 -1.23 -14.84
N LEU A 193 -2.09 -1.40 -13.52
CA LEU A 193 -0.90 -1.40 -12.68
C LEU A 193 -1.15 -2.20 -11.42
N ILE A 194 -0.12 -2.90 -10.95
CA ILE A 194 -0.04 -3.43 -9.59
C ILE A 194 1.13 -2.75 -8.90
N ALA A 195 0.89 -2.11 -7.76
CA ALA A 195 1.89 -1.35 -7.02
C ALA A 195 2.05 -1.92 -5.60
N THR A 196 3.29 -2.20 -5.20
CA THR A 196 3.61 -2.91 -3.97
C THR A 196 4.70 -2.21 -3.16
N GLY A 197 4.97 -2.69 -1.94
CA GLY A 197 6.04 -2.26 -1.04
C GLY A 197 6.97 -3.42 -0.66
N HIS A 198 7.24 -3.56 0.65
CA HIS A 198 7.87 -4.69 1.32
C HIS A 198 9.38 -4.85 1.09
N ILE A 199 9.87 -4.73 -0.14
CA ILE A 199 11.27 -5.03 -0.50
C ILE A 199 12.19 -3.80 -0.38
N HIS A 200 11.62 -2.62 -0.23
CA HIS A 200 12.34 -1.33 -0.09
C HIS A 200 13.24 -0.97 -1.29
N ARG A 201 13.11 -1.64 -2.43
CA ARG A 201 13.91 -1.39 -3.63
C ARG A 201 13.02 -1.14 -4.83
N ALA A 202 13.29 -0.05 -5.55
CA ALA A 202 12.59 0.25 -6.78
C ALA A 202 12.75 -0.91 -7.77
N THR A 203 11.63 -1.46 -8.18
CA THR A 203 11.57 -2.57 -9.15
C THR A 203 10.39 -2.34 -10.09
N LEU A 204 10.57 -2.68 -11.35
CA LEU A 204 9.52 -2.72 -12.36
C LEU A 204 9.61 -4.06 -13.10
N THR A 205 8.49 -4.76 -13.16
CA THR A 205 8.36 -6.04 -13.89
C THR A 205 6.94 -6.21 -14.42
N MET A 206 6.63 -7.39 -14.94
CA MET A 206 5.28 -7.76 -15.39
C MET A 206 4.77 -8.92 -14.54
N PHE A 207 3.54 -8.82 -14.05
CA PHE A 207 2.80 -9.92 -13.44
C PHE A 207 1.44 -10.06 -14.13
N ALA A 208 1.08 -11.26 -14.53
CA ALA A 208 -0.18 -11.55 -15.25
C ALA A 208 -0.42 -10.70 -16.52
N GLY A 209 0.64 -10.16 -17.13
CA GLY A 209 0.55 -9.25 -18.28
C GLY A 209 0.38 -7.78 -17.90
N VAL A 210 0.42 -7.44 -16.62
CA VAL A 210 0.25 -6.07 -16.09
C VAL A 210 1.57 -5.55 -15.54
N PRO A 211 1.97 -4.29 -15.82
CA PRO A 211 3.09 -3.63 -15.14
C PRO A 211 2.95 -3.73 -13.64
N THR A 212 4.01 -4.15 -12.96
CA THR A 212 3.99 -4.34 -11.51
C THR A 212 5.24 -3.72 -10.90
N THR A 213 5.05 -2.88 -9.88
CA THR A 213 6.13 -2.09 -9.28
C THR A 213 6.30 -2.39 -7.79
N ILE A 214 7.52 -2.17 -7.30
CA ILE A 214 7.81 -2.05 -5.87
C ILE A 214 8.24 -0.62 -5.60
N CYS A 215 7.57 0.03 -4.64
CA CYS A 215 7.95 1.33 -4.13
C CYS A 215 9.21 1.20 -3.27
N PRO A 216 10.27 2.01 -3.51
CA PRO A 216 11.39 2.05 -2.59
C PRO A 216 10.98 2.71 -1.27
N ALA A 217 11.46 2.17 -0.14
CA ALA A 217 11.33 2.86 1.14
C ALA A 217 12.33 4.02 1.23
N ASP A 218 11.92 5.14 1.85
CA ASP A 218 12.85 6.22 2.15
C ASP A 218 13.79 5.79 3.29
N ARG A 219 15.07 5.52 2.95
CA ARG A 219 16.22 5.34 3.85
C ARG A 219 16.28 4.10 4.76
N LYS A 220 15.36 3.13 4.67
CA LYS A 220 15.53 1.88 5.42
C LYS A 220 16.50 0.89 4.74
N SER A 221 16.83 1.11 3.49
CA SER A 221 17.79 0.30 2.73
C SER A 221 19.22 0.66 3.10
N VAL A 222 19.68 0.24 4.26
CA VAL A 222 21.12 0.21 4.55
C VAL A 222 21.61 -1.15 4.09
N VAL A 223 22.39 -1.14 3.00
CA VAL A 223 23.17 -2.29 2.52
C VAL A 223 24.29 -2.56 3.51
#